data_cd71e184f2b7e4ab15b797d532f6bcc5
#
_entry.id   cd71e184f2b7e4ab15b797d532f6bcc5
#
_cell.length_a   1.000
_cell.length_b   1.000
_cell.length_c   1.000
_cell.angle_alpha   90.00
_cell.angle_beta   90.00
_cell.angle_gamma   90.00
#
_symmetry.space_group_name_H-M   'P 1'
#
loop_
_entity.id
_entity.type
_entity.pdbx_description
1 polymer ?
#
loop_
_entity_poly.entity_id
_entity_poly.type
_entity_poly.pdbx_seq_one_letter_code
_entity_poly.pdbx_strand_id
1 'polypeptide(L)'
;IQLSDAAVAQEKKLDIKLIAQAKKLANGKVAAFVLPQLISQAEPLSFVKNEYNGVVIESGFADKQFFYGKGAGSFPTASAVLSDIAALRYGYRYEYKKLKQQVPSTLSGDFHLRIYISFEDLANIPKEEFASIEEWHSGNERSYLIGTIPYSALLHKDWWKANKTSLILMPINIVENTELAELKKMSLSLAGLEI
;
A
#
# COMPACT_ATOMS: atom_id res chain seq x y z
N ILE A 1 -0.93 14.86 2.00
CA ILE A 1 -0.99 14.85 0.53
C ILE A 1 -1.27 16.26 0.07
N GLN A 2 -0.47 16.76 -0.87
CA GLN A 2 -0.53 18.11 -1.42
C GLN A 2 -1.11 18.10 -2.85
N LEU A 3 -1.46 19.27 -3.37
CA LEU A 3 -1.92 19.40 -4.77
C LEU A 3 -0.84 18.99 -5.78
N SER A 4 0.43 19.25 -5.47
CA SER A 4 1.58 18.82 -6.26
C SER A 4 1.66 17.29 -6.40
N ASP A 5 1.29 16.53 -5.36
CA ASP A 5 1.27 15.06 -5.41
C ASP A 5 0.19 14.56 -6.38
N ALA A 6 -0.98 15.24 -6.39
CA ALA A 6 -2.04 14.92 -7.33
C ALA A 6 -1.62 15.20 -8.78
N ALA A 7 -0.85 16.28 -9.02
CA ALA A 7 -0.32 16.59 -10.34
C ALA A 7 0.66 15.50 -10.83
N VAL A 8 1.57 15.04 -9.95
CA VAL A 8 2.48 13.93 -10.28
C VAL A 8 1.71 12.64 -10.58
N ALA A 9 0.71 12.33 -9.77
CA ALA A 9 -0.14 11.16 -10.00
C ALA A 9 -0.82 11.23 -11.38
N GLN A 10 -1.38 12.40 -11.73
CA GLN A 10 -2.03 12.60 -13.02
C GLN A 10 -1.05 12.48 -14.20
N GLU A 11 0.13 13.07 -14.12
CA GLU A 11 1.20 12.92 -15.13
C GLU A 11 1.58 11.46 -15.37
N LYS A 12 1.65 10.69 -14.29
CA LYS A 12 1.97 9.25 -14.33
C LYS A 12 0.73 8.36 -14.63
N LYS A 13 -0.45 8.93 -14.87
CA LYS A 13 -1.73 8.23 -15.11
C LYS A 13 -2.10 7.29 -13.95
N LEU A 14 -1.90 7.77 -12.73
CA LEU A 14 -2.19 7.06 -11.50
C LEU A 14 -3.25 7.81 -10.68
N ASP A 15 -3.97 7.10 -9.85
CA ASP A 15 -4.87 7.65 -8.83
C ASP A 15 -4.25 7.49 -7.44
N ILE A 16 -4.55 8.42 -6.53
CA ILE A 16 -4.17 8.29 -5.11
C ILE A 16 -5.36 7.76 -4.34
N LYS A 17 -5.19 6.64 -3.63
CA LYS A 17 -6.20 6.03 -2.76
C LYS A 17 -5.61 5.70 -1.40
N LEU A 18 -6.41 5.83 -0.35
CA LEU A 18 -6.08 5.28 0.97
C LEU A 18 -6.45 3.81 0.98
N ILE A 19 -5.45 2.92 1.12
CA ILE A 19 -5.65 1.48 1.01
C ILE A 19 -5.16 0.80 2.28
N ALA A 20 -6.04 -0.03 2.87
CA ALA A 20 -5.65 -1.04 3.84
C ALA A 20 -5.20 -2.29 3.08
N GLN A 21 -3.98 -2.72 3.31
CA GLN A 21 -3.38 -3.87 2.61
C GLN A 21 -2.88 -4.90 3.61
N ALA A 22 -3.14 -6.17 3.31
CA ALA A 22 -2.52 -7.32 3.97
C ALA A 22 -1.99 -8.28 2.92
N LYS A 23 -0.70 -8.63 3.01
CA LYS A 23 -0.02 -9.56 2.08
C LYS A 23 0.71 -10.63 2.87
N LYS A 24 0.50 -11.89 2.51
CA LYS A 24 1.32 -12.99 3.02
C LYS A 24 2.68 -12.95 2.34
N LEU A 25 3.74 -12.90 3.13
CA LEU A 25 5.13 -12.88 2.67
C LEU A 25 5.64 -14.32 2.43
N ALA A 26 6.75 -14.45 1.71
CA ALA A 26 7.38 -15.73 1.42
C ALA A 26 7.75 -16.53 2.67
N ASN A 27 8.08 -15.84 3.79
CA ASN A 27 8.36 -16.47 5.09
C ASN A 27 7.11 -16.92 5.86
N GLY A 28 5.92 -16.80 5.27
CA GLY A 28 4.63 -17.17 5.87
C GLY A 28 4.03 -16.14 6.83
N LYS A 29 4.76 -15.08 7.19
CA LYS A 29 4.25 -13.96 7.99
C LYS A 29 3.41 -13.02 7.15
N VAL A 30 2.79 -12.03 7.77
CA VAL A 30 1.88 -11.08 7.11
C VAL A 30 2.43 -9.66 7.25
N ALA A 31 2.56 -8.96 6.12
CA ALA A 31 2.67 -7.51 6.07
C ALA A 31 1.27 -6.92 6.11
N ALA A 32 1.02 -5.96 7.01
CA ALA A 32 -0.27 -5.26 7.09
C ALA A 32 -0.07 -3.79 7.44
N PHE A 33 -0.72 -2.90 6.69
CA PHE A 33 -0.64 -1.45 6.91
C PHE A 33 -1.82 -0.73 6.23
N VAL A 34 -1.99 0.54 6.58
CA VAL A 34 -2.94 1.46 5.94
C VAL A 34 -2.18 2.71 5.54
N LEU A 35 -1.99 2.93 4.24
CA LEU A 35 -1.26 4.07 3.71
C LEU A 35 -1.88 4.57 2.40
N PRO A 36 -1.70 5.86 2.05
CA PRO A 36 -1.98 6.35 0.71
C PRO A 36 -1.14 5.58 -0.31
N GLN A 37 -1.74 5.24 -1.44
CA GLN A 37 -1.09 4.48 -2.50
C GLN A 37 -1.43 5.06 -3.86
N LEU A 38 -0.44 5.16 -4.74
CA LEU A 38 -0.59 5.37 -6.16
C LEU A 38 -1.03 4.05 -6.80
N ILE A 39 -2.13 4.07 -7.52
CA ILE A 39 -2.65 2.89 -8.23
C ILE A 39 -2.91 3.23 -9.69
N SER A 40 -2.76 2.25 -10.56
CA SER A 40 -3.12 2.41 -11.97
C SER A 40 -4.60 2.70 -12.13
N GLN A 41 -4.95 3.58 -13.06
CA GLN A 41 -6.36 3.85 -13.42
C GLN A 41 -7.07 2.61 -14.00
N ALA A 42 -6.35 1.58 -14.39
CA ALA A 42 -6.89 0.30 -14.82
C ALA A 42 -7.22 -0.66 -13.65
N GLU A 43 -6.75 -0.35 -12.43
CA GLU A 43 -7.01 -1.20 -11.27
C GLU A 43 -8.45 -1.01 -10.74
N PRO A 44 -9.12 -2.09 -10.31
CA PRO A 44 -10.50 -2.04 -9.82
C PRO A 44 -10.73 -1.02 -8.71
N LEU A 45 -9.77 -0.83 -7.81
CA LEU A 45 -9.88 0.13 -6.71
C LEU A 45 -9.88 1.59 -7.18
N SER A 46 -9.40 1.90 -8.39
CA SER A 46 -9.49 3.25 -8.98
C SER A 46 -10.93 3.70 -9.20
N PHE A 47 -11.84 2.77 -9.51
CA PHE A 47 -13.26 3.06 -9.75
C PHE A 47 -14.04 3.32 -8.46
N VAL A 48 -13.48 3.01 -7.30
CA VAL A 48 -14.15 3.23 -5.99
C VAL A 48 -14.16 4.73 -5.69
N LYS A 49 -15.35 5.34 -5.65
CA LYS A 49 -15.54 6.78 -5.40
C LYS A 49 -16.70 7.01 -4.43
N ASN A 50 -16.73 8.19 -3.80
CA ASN A 50 -17.78 8.66 -2.90
C ASN A 50 -18.04 7.67 -1.73
N GLU A 51 -19.31 7.31 -1.50
CA GLU A 51 -19.75 6.41 -0.42
C GLU A 51 -19.50 4.92 -0.70
N TYR A 52 -18.88 4.58 -1.81
CA TYR A 52 -18.58 3.18 -2.15
C TYR A 52 -17.29 2.69 -1.50
N ASN A 53 -17.29 1.43 -1.17
CA ASN A 53 -16.13 0.67 -0.71
C ASN A 53 -15.76 -0.41 -1.73
N GLY A 54 -14.48 -0.73 -1.82
CA GLY A 54 -13.98 -1.82 -2.64
C GLY A 54 -13.02 -2.69 -1.85
N VAL A 55 -13.09 -3.99 -2.06
CA VAL A 55 -12.16 -4.97 -1.53
C VAL A 55 -11.66 -5.84 -2.66
N VAL A 56 -10.35 -5.92 -2.82
CA VAL A 56 -9.69 -6.85 -3.74
C VAL A 56 -9.10 -7.98 -2.92
N ILE A 57 -9.43 -9.20 -3.28
CA ILE A 57 -8.85 -10.42 -2.72
C ILE A 57 -8.11 -11.14 -3.83
N GLU A 58 -6.83 -11.43 -3.61
CA GLU A 58 -6.00 -12.20 -4.53
C GLU A 58 -5.62 -13.52 -3.86
N SER A 59 -5.82 -14.63 -4.56
CA SER A 59 -5.54 -15.97 -4.05
C SER A 59 -5.05 -16.89 -5.16
N GLY A 60 -4.28 -17.93 -4.78
CA GLY A 60 -3.68 -18.85 -5.74
C GLY A 60 -4.68 -19.69 -6.56
N PHE A 61 -5.95 -19.79 -6.14
CA PHE A 61 -6.96 -20.61 -6.82
C PHE A 61 -8.06 -19.80 -7.50
N ALA A 62 -8.41 -18.63 -6.94
CA ALA A 62 -9.52 -17.81 -7.45
C ALA A 62 -9.03 -16.55 -8.16
N ASP A 63 -7.70 -16.43 -8.33
CA ASP A 63 -7.08 -15.24 -8.92
C ASP A 63 -7.51 -13.96 -8.18
N LYS A 64 -7.73 -12.87 -8.89
CA LYS A 64 -8.12 -11.57 -8.33
C LYS A 64 -9.65 -11.41 -8.35
N GLN A 65 -10.24 -11.26 -7.17
CA GLN A 65 -11.67 -11.00 -6.99
C GLN A 65 -11.88 -9.57 -6.49
N PHE A 66 -12.87 -8.87 -7.02
CA PHE A 66 -13.23 -7.52 -6.62
C PHE A 66 -14.66 -7.47 -6.08
N PHE A 67 -14.79 -7.02 -4.85
CA PHE A 67 -16.07 -6.79 -4.18
C PHE A 67 -16.29 -5.28 -4.07
N TYR A 68 -17.46 -4.82 -4.51
CA TYR A 68 -17.78 -3.41 -4.59
C TYR A 68 -19.20 -3.16 -4.11
N GLY A 69 -19.39 -2.15 -3.27
CA GLY A 69 -20.72 -1.81 -2.76
C GLY A 69 -20.73 -0.53 -1.92
N LYS A 70 -21.91 -0.04 -1.62
CA LYS A 70 -22.08 1.10 -0.71
C LYS A 70 -21.78 0.65 0.72
N GLY A 71 -20.83 1.32 1.37
CA GLY A 71 -20.48 1.09 2.76
C GLY A 71 -21.15 2.08 3.71
N ALA A 72 -21.25 3.34 3.30
CA ALA A 72 -21.85 4.42 4.08
C ALA A 72 -23.25 4.77 3.60
N GLY A 73 -24.05 5.34 4.52
CA GLY A 73 -25.41 5.78 4.27
C GLY A 73 -26.46 5.00 5.09
N SER A 74 -27.62 5.62 5.37
CA SER A 74 -28.67 5.04 6.21
C SER A 74 -29.23 3.73 5.63
N PHE A 75 -29.52 3.69 4.34
CA PHE A 75 -30.07 2.49 3.69
C PHE A 75 -29.07 1.31 3.62
N PRO A 76 -27.82 1.47 3.19
CA PRO A 76 -26.86 0.37 3.22
C PRO A 76 -26.63 -0.17 4.62
N THR A 77 -26.51 0.70 5.62
CA THR A 77 -26.34 0.30 7.02
C THR A 77 -27.56 -0.47 7.54
N ALA A 78 -28.76 0.03 7.29
CA ALA A 78 -29.99 -0.66 7.67
C ALA A 78 -30.12 -2.03 6.99
N SER A 79 -29.75 -2.14 5.71
CA SER A 79 -29.73 -3.40 4.96
C SER A 79 -28.78 -4.42 5.59
N ALA A 80 -27.57 -4.00 5.98
CA ALA A 80 -26.62 -4.88 6.66
C ALA A 80 -27.15 -5.39 8.00
N VAL A 81 -27.72 -4.51 8.83
CA VAL A 81 -28.32 -4.87 10.12
C VAL A 81 -29.48 -5.85 9.93
N LEU A 82 -30.37 -5.59 8.97
CA LEU A 82 -31.48 -6.50 8.67
C LEU A 82 -31.02 -7.86 8.17
N SER A 83 -29.95 -7.90 7.39
CA SER A 83 -29.34 -9.15 6.94
C SER A 83 -28.82 -9.98 8.10
N ASP A 84 -28.12 -9.36 9.06
CA ASP A 84 -27.63 -10.03 10.27
C ASP A 84 -28.76 -10.55 11.14
N ILE A 85 -29.82 -9.76 11.35
CA ILE A 85 -31.01 -10.16 12.09
C ILE A 85 -31.68 -11.35 11.39
N ALA A 86 -31.84 -11.31 10.06
CA ALA A 86 -32.43 -12.41 9.30
C ALA A 86 -31.59 -13.69 9.44
N ALA A 87 -30.26 -13.58 9.34
CA ALA A 87 -29.34 -14.70 9.51
C ALA A 87 -29.48 -15.35 10.91
N LEU A 88 -29.55 -14.54 11.97
CA LEU A 88 -29.77 -15.01 13.34
C LEU A 88 -31.09 -15.72 13.51
N ARG A 89 -32.18 -15.24 12.86
CA ARG A 89 -33.49 -15.88 12.89
C ARG A 89 -33.47 -17.31 12.34
N TYR A 90 -32.60 -17.60 11.37
CA TYR A 90 -32.38 -18.92 10.79
C TYR A 90 -31.30 -19.74 11.51
N GLY A 91 -30.86 -19.31 12.69
CA GLY A 91 -29.88 -20.02 13.51
C GLY A 91 -28.45 -19.96 12.97
N TYR A 92 -28.16 -19.01 12.07
CA TYR A 92 -26.78 -18.81 11.58
C TYR A 92 -25.84 -18.50 12.74
N ARG A 93 -24.70 -19.17 12.74
CA ARG A 93 -23.61 -18.92 13.67
C ARG A 93 -22.30 -18.88 12.92
N TYR A 94 -21.42 -17.97 13.32
CA TYR A 94 -20.05 -17.94 12.79
C TYR A 94 -19.35 -19.26 13.07
N GLU A 95 -18.77 -19.85 12.02
CA GLU A 95 -17.95 -21.04 12.14
C GLU A 95 -16.51 -20.67 12.51
N TYR A 96 -16.17 -20.77 13.79
CA TYR A 96 -14.80 -20.56 14.27
C TYR A 96 -13.90 -21.80 14.15
N LYS A 97 -14.33 -22.83 13.44
CA LYS A 97 -13.56 -24.09 13.27
C LYS A 97 -12.17 -23.85 12.72
N LYS A 98 -12.01 -22.88 11.82
CA LYS A 98 -10.71 -22.51 11.22
C LYS A 98 -9.74 -21.90 12.23
N LEU A 99 -10.21 -21.29 13.31
CA LEU A 99 -9.37 -20.70 14.36
C LEU A 99 -8.61 -21.74 15.16
N LYS A 100 -9.10 -22.99 15.22
CA LYS A 100 -8.49 -24.07 15.99
C LYS A 100 -7.51 -24.94 15.18
N GLN A 101 -7.44 -24.73 13.86
CA GLN A 101 -6.71 -25.64 12.96
C GLN A 101 -5.41 -25.08 12.43
N GLN A 102 -5.05 -23.83 12.72
CA GLN A 102 -3.90 -23.17 12.08
C GLN A 102 -2.97 -22.54 13.12
N VAL A 103 -1.68 -22.57 12.82
CA VAL A 103 -0.70 -21.72 13.47
C VAL A 103 -1.12 -20.27 13.22
N PRO A 104 -1.27 -19.44 14.26
CA PRO A 104 -1.65 -18.04 14.09
C PRO A 104 -0.69 -17.33 13.16
N SER A 105 -1.23 -16.58 12.20
CA SER A 105 -0.42 -15.71 11.37
C SER A 105 0.21 -14.60 12.24
N THR A 106 1.51 -14.39 12.09
CA THR A 106 2.24 -13.33 12.79
C THR A 106 2.52 -12.16 11.85
N LEU A 107 2.43 -10.94 12.36
CA LEU A 107 2.84 -9.75 11.62
C LEU A 107 4.36 -9.72 11.45
N SER A 108 4.80 -9.19 10.32
CA SER A 108 6.20 -8.94 10.03
C SER A 108 6.43 -7.46 9.77
N GLY A 109 7.55 -6.93 10.27
CA GLY A 109 8.12 -5.65 9.85
C GLY A 109 9.33 -5.81 8.93
N ASP A 110 9.67 -7.05 8.58
CA ASP A 110 10.86 -7.39 7.80
C ASP A 110 10.53 -7.48 6.29
N PHE A 111 10.28 -6.32 5.70
CA PHE A 111 10.08 -6.10 4.28
C PHE A 111 10.37 -4.64 3.95
N HIS A 112 10.48 -4.32 2.69
CA HIS A 112 10.69 -2.97 2.21
C HIS A 112 9.43 -2.44 1.53
N LEU A 113 9.28 -1.11 1.53
CA LEU A 113 8.23 -0.41 0.80
C LEU A 113 8.85 0.46 -0.30
N ARG A 114 8.28 0.37 -1.49
CA ARG A 114 8.57 1.29 -2.57
C ARG A 114 7.66 2.49 -2.44
N ILE A 115 8.25 3.66 -2.18
CA ILE A 115 7.53 4.88 -1.84
C ILE A 115 7.85 6.01 -2.81
N TYR A 116 6.86 6.87 -3.01
CA TYR A 116 7.01 8.24 -3.44
C TYR A 116 6.95 9.11 -2.20
N ILE A 117 7.90 10.04 -2.05
CA ILE A 117 7.88 11.03 -0.99
C ILE A 117 8.13 12.40 -1.57
N SER A 118 7.21 13.34 -1.34
CA SER A 118 7.38 14.75 -1.64
C SER A 118 7.74 15.53 -0.38
N PHE A 119 8.55 16.56 -0.55
CA PHE A 119 9.09 17.36 0.54
C PHE A 119 9.39 18.78 0.07
N GLU A 120 9.43 19.72 1.02
CA GLU A 120 9.88 21.09 0.77
C GLU A 120 11.38 21.23 1.06
N ASP A 121 11.84 20.62 2.15
CA ASP A 121 13.25 20.65 2.57
C ASP A 121 13.88 19.26 2.48
N LEU A 122 14.92 19.17 1.67
CA LEU A 122 15.72 17.96 1.47
C LEU A 122 16.43 17.50 2.75
N ALA A 123 16.82 18.42 3.62
CA ALA A 123 17.54 18.09 4.86
C ALA A 123 16.70 17.18 5.79
N ASN A 124 15.37 17.16 5.62
CA ASN A 124 14.48 16.31 6.39
C ASN A 124 14.39 14.87 5.87
N ILE A 125 14.97 14.56 4.73
CA ILE A 125 14.89 13.24 4.09
C ILE A 125 16.15 12.42 4.38
N PRO A 126 16.08 11.36 5.19
CA PRO A 126 17.22 10.50 5.53
C PRO A 126 17.55 9.57 4.37
N LYS A 127 18.33 10.06 3.41
CA LYS A 127 18.71 9.30 2.20
C LYS A 127 19.40 7.98 2.51
N GLU A 128 20.12 7.93 3.60
CA GLU A 128 20.83 6.75 4.12
C GLU A 128 19.91 5.61 4.55
N GLU A 129 18.65 5.90 4.81
CA GLU A 129 17.64 4.87 5.13
C GLU A 129 17.10 4.14 3.89
N PHE A 130 17.30 4.72 2.71
CA PHE A 130 16.82 4.11 1.47
C PHE A 130 17.74 2.99 1.02
N ALA A 131 17.18 1.82 0.76
CA ALA A 131 17.89 0.70 0.16
C ALA A 131 18.23 0.96 -1.31
N SER A 132 17.39 1.74 -2.01
CA SER A 132 17.63 2.24 -3.37
C SER A 132 16.82 3.52 -3.61
N ILE A 133 17.36 4.42 -4.41
CA ILE A 133 16.67 5.60 -4.91
C ILE A 133 16.59 5.45 -6.43
N GLU A 134 15.37 5.51 -6.97
CA GLU A 134 15.06 5.24 -8.37
C GLU A 134 14.87 6.53 -9.17
N GLU A 135 14.22 7.51 -8.56
CA GLU A 135 13.92 8.79 -9.19
C GLU A 135 14.09 9.91 -8.16
N TRP A 136 14.68 10.98 -8.62
CA TRP A 136 14.85 12.19 -7.82
C TRP A 136 14.47 13.39 -8.67
N HIS A 137 13.56 14.22 -8.15
CA HIS A 137 13.20 15.48 -8.76
C HIS A 137 13.38 16.62 -7.76
N SER A 138 14.07 17.69 -8.19
CA SER A 138 14.20 18.92 -7.41
C SER A 138 13.81 20.12 -8.28
N GLY A 139 12.78 20.84 -7.88
CA GLY A 139 12.27 22.00 -8.61
C GLY A 139 11.65 23.03 -7.68
N ASN A 140 11.44 24.25 -8.18
CA ASN A 140 10.87 25.36 -7.39
C ASN A 140 9.45 25.10 -6.91
N GLU A 141 8.65 24.36 -7.67
CA GLU A 141 7.26 24.09 -7.33
C GLU A 141 7.08 22.79 -6.57
N ARG A 142 7.97 21.82 -6.76
CA ARG A 142 7.93 20.52 -6.09
C ARG A 142 9.30 19.85 -6.06
N SER A 143 9.54 19.13 -4.99
CA SER A 143 10.66 18.19 -4.90
C SER A 143 10.13 16.85 -4.41
N TYR A 144 10.57 15.77 -5.02
CA TYR A 144 10.17 14.42 -4.61
C TYR A 144 11.27 13.41 -4.89
N LEU A 145 11.12 12.26 -4.25
CA LEU A 145 11.97 11.08 -4.41
C LEU A 145 11.08 9.85 -4.54
N ILE A 146 11.45 8.94 -5.45
CA ILE A 146 10.91 7.57 -5.49
C ILE A 146 12.05 6.62 -5.14
N GLY A 147 11.79 5.73 -4.19
CA GLY A 147 12.79 4.77 -3.74
C GLY A 147 12.21 3.69 -2.87
N THR A 148 13.06 2.75 -2.49
CA THR A 148 12.73 1.59 -1.65
C THR A 148 13.36 1.77 -0.28
N ILE A 149 12.55 1.63 0.78
CA ILE A 149 12.95 1.85 2.17
C ILE A 149 12.50 0.67 3.05
N PRO A 150 13.27 0.25 4.07
CA PRO A 150 12.80 -0.72 5.05
C PRO A 150 11.53 -0.21 5.76
N TYR A 151 10.53 -1.07 5.92
CA TYR A 151 9.30 -0.69 6.65
C TYR A 151 9.60 -0.25 8.09
N SER A 152 10.62 -0.82 8.72
CA SER A 152 11.09 -0.42 10.06
C SER A 152 11.49 1.06 10.15
N ALA A 153 12.03 1.66 9.10
CA ALA A 153 12.39 3.08 9.07
C ALA A 153 11.18 4.01 9.12
N LEU A 154 10.00 3.52 8.74
CA LEU A 154 8.73 4.24 8.85
C LEU A 154 8.06 4.04 10.22
N LEU A 155 8.25 2.88 10.85
CA LEU A 155 7.64 2.56 12.15
C LEU A 155 8.30 3.30 13.32
N HIS A 156 9.62 3.43 13.29
CA HIS A 156 10.41 3.89 14.44
C HIS A 156 10.90 5.33 14.31
N LYS A 157 10.64 5.99 13.19
CA LYS A 157 11.11 7.35 12.91
C LYS A 157 9.96 8.21 12.38
N ASP A 158 9.93 9.46 12.79
CA ASP A 158 8.83 10.39 12.47
C ASP A 158 9.18 11.41 11.37
N TRP A 159 10.32 11.26 10.69
CA TRP A 159 10.79 12.17 9.65
C TRP A 159 9.76 12.38 8.52
N TRP A 160 9.02 11.34 8.15
CA TRP A 160 8.01 11.38 7.10
C TRP A 160 6.70 12.08 7.54
N LYS A 161 6.55 12.39 8.85
CA LYS A 161 5.44 13.18 9.40
C LYS A 161 5.76 14.67 9.44
N ALA A 162 6.94 15.09 8.96
CA ALA A 162 7.33 16.49 8.93
C ALA A 162 6.33 17.32 8.12
N ASN A 163 6.21 18.60 8.47
CA ASN A 163 5.32 19.52 7.78
C ASN A 163 5.67 19.59 6.29
N LYS A 164 4.67 19.61 5.43
CA LYS A 164 4.80 19.62 3.97
C LYS A 164 5.55 18.41 3.38
N THR A 165 5.54 17.30 4.08
CA THR A 165 6.01 16.01 3.59
C THR A 165 4.81 15.12 3.31
N SER A 166 4.77 14.47 2.14
CA SER A 166 3.75 13.49 1.79
C SER A 166 4.42 12.16 1.45
N LEU A 167 4.00 11.10 2.11
CA LEU A 167 4.43 9.74 1.83
C LEU A 167 3.29 8.97 1.17
N ILE A 168 3.55 8.41 -0.01
CA ILE A 168 2.58 7.67 -0.80
C ILE A 168 3.27 6.41 -1.35
N LEU A 169 2.63 5.26 -1.25
CA LEU A 169 3.16 4.01 -1.80
C LEU A 169 3.08 4.00 -3.33
N MET A 170 4.06 3.40 -3.97
CA MET A 170 4.03 3.12 -5.40
C MET A 170 3.09 1.93 -5.71
N PRO A 171 2.64 1.73 -6.97
CA PRO A 171 1.71 0.67 -7.34
C PRO A 171 2.19 -0.74 -6.96
N ILE A 172 3.47 -1.05 -7.19
CA ILE A 172 4.13 -2.25 -6.66
C ILE A 172 4.91 -1.79 -5.43
N ASN A 173 4.37 -2.05 -4.25
CA ASN A 173 4.81 -1.37 -3.04
C ASN A 173 5.56 -2.26 -2.03
N ILE A 174 5.28 -3.56 -1.96
CA ILE A 174 5.97 -4.48 -1.06
C ILE A 174 7.09 -5.17 -1.81
N VAL A 175 8.32 -4.98 -1.33
CA VAL A 175 9.54 -5.61 -1.85
C VAL A 175 10.11 -6.50 -0.74
N GLU A 176 10.18 -7.80 -0.99
CA GLU A 176 10.76 -8.75 -0.05
C GLU A 176 12.31 -8.75 -0.18
N ASN A 177 13.00 -9.23 0.85
CA ASN A 177 14.46 -9.17 0.90
C ASN A 177 15.14 -9.92 -0.26
N THR A 178 14.51 -10.98 -0.77
CA THR A 178 14.96 -11.72 -1.95
C THR A 178 14.87 -10.88 -3.23
N GLU A 179 13.77 -10.20 -3.44
CA GLU A 179 13.55 -9.31 -4.58
C GLU A 179 14.48 -8.10 -4.53
N LEU A 180 14.72 -7.56 -3.32
CA LEU A 180 15.66 -6.45 -3.13
C LEU A 180 17.10 -6.82 -3.53
N ALA A 181 17.53 -8.04 -3.23
CA ALA A 181 18.84 -8.54 -3.62
C ALA A 181 19.00 -8.64 -5.14
N GLU A 182 17.95 -9.02 -5.85
CA GLU A 182 17.91 -9.07 -7.31
C GLU A 182 17.93 -7.66 -7.92
N LEU A 183 17.13 -6.73 -7.40
CA LEU A 183 17.12 -5.33 -7.84
C LEU A 183 18.50 -4.68 -7.70
N LYS A 184 19.20 -4.93 -6.59
CA LYS A 184 20.57 -4.44 -6.37
C LYS A 184 21.58 -5.03 -7.37
N LYS A 185 21.46 -6.31 -7.70
CA LYS A 185 22.33 -6.94 -8.71
C LYS A 185 22.11 -6.35 -10.11
N MET A 186 20.86 -6.09 -10.47
CA MET A 186 20.52 -5.46 -11.76
C MET A 186 21.07 -4.03 -11.85
N SER A 187 20.92 -3.24 -10.79
CA SER A 187 21.45 -1.85 -10.78
C SER A 187 22.97 -1.79 -10.88
N LEU A 188 23.69 -2.72 -10.24
CA LEU A 188 25.15 -2.83 -10.34
C LEU A 188 25.60 -3.27 -11.74
N SER A 189 24.83 -4.13 -12.41
CA SER A 189 25.16 -4.56 -13.78
C SER A 189 24.95 -3.44 -14.80
N LEU A 190 23.95 -2.58 -14.61
CA LEU A 190 23.70 -1.42 -15.45
C LEU A 190 24.76 -0.33 -15.25
N ALA A 191 25.20 -0.09 -14.00
CA ALA A 191 26.28 0.85 -13.69
C ALA A 191 27.66 0.37 -14.18
N GLY A 192 27.87 -0.94 -14.37
CA GLY A 192 29.09 -1.52 -14.94
C GLY A 192 29.15 -1.50 -16.47
N LEU A 193 28.08 -1.09 -17.15
CA LEU A 193 28.04 -0.94 -18.60
C LEU A 193 28.35 0.50 -19.07
N GLU A 194 28.58 1.43 -18.14
CA GLU A 194 28.98 2.82 -18.42
C GLU A 194 30.49 3.06 -18.20
N ILE A 195 31.37 2.05 -18.35
CA ILE A 195 32.83 2.19 -18.37
C ILE A 195 33.39 1.75 -19.73
#